data_8d538a298679410be5e0b2fa0f73d2d2
#
_entry.id   8d538a298679410be5e0b2fa0f73d2d2
#
_cell.length_a   1.000
_cell.length_b   1.000
_cell.length_c   1.000
_cell.angle_alpha   90.00
_cell.angle_beta   90.00
_cell.angle_gamma   90.00
#
_symmetry.space_group_name_H-M   'P 1'
#
loop_
_entity.id
_entity.type
_entity.pdbx_description
1 polymer ?
#
loop_
_entity_poly.entity_id
_entity_poly.type
_entity_poly.pdbx_seq_one_letter_code
_entity_poly.pdbx_strand_id
1 'polypeptide(L)'
;MLQDLYDHSPNGYLGKGECDNYYLGSLVLLQRRDGIWEVIDGQQRLTALHIICRYLGILSSPRITYDSRPSVERFLDGLFNSLSWDTFKSECQRRIDGKIARLTESLDIVESYEIQTGEIKSSITLKGMSDGEKALLSEYIRNKVILVCTPLPEDTDVAAYFEIMNNRGEQLQAHEVIKALLMSDLGTSQRYIFSTVWDACSQMDIPIQKTLSKLRNKGLFGEQFDGLNLEIIDNVDFVGSSIKNEYTIDRILDSGFTYDNHDAEDMKEETDTDLKSIIDFPNFLMHAMRLYAEAEKKMVNAVPLNADKMPVTKPEFISDSMDFIKALLRIRVLFDRYVVKIQGDADDEENDLKWRLQRPSKYEYNKNGNTYFRVGLVNTFSNGTSTDNDEREDINNRIVKLESMLQVTFKTPKYKEWLYSVLMWMYKETKDNINIEHDSLLRVIEQWSLNYYEMLQKKWNSESRPLLAAGTDTPRFLLNFIDYLYWLASKQEKSIVRFANKISDFQFRYYNSVEHHLPKSYKNTDVDMDSIGNLCLISRHKNSSLNAKGPEEKAKIEEGLQPKRLIMYRITRANQ
;
A
#
# COMPACT_ATOMS: atom_id res chain seq x y z
N MET A 1 16.18 -21.18 -6.58
CA MET A 1 17.45 -21.45 -7.29
C MET A 1 18.09 -22.76 -6.87
N LEU A 2 18.54 -22.98 -5.61
CA LEU A 2 19.18 -24.25 -5.22
C LEU A 2 18.26 -25.45 -5.47
N GLN A 3 16.98 -25.35 -5.09
CA GLN A 3 15.95 -26.35 -5.35
C GLN A 3 15.82 -26.64 -6.86
N ASP A 4 15.73 -25.60 -7.68
CA ASP A 4 15.59 -25.76 -9.13
C ASP A 4 16.81 -26.42 -9.76
N LEU A 5 18.02 -26.01 -9.33
CA LEU A 5 19.27 -26.63 -9.80
C LEU A 5 19.35 -28.10 -9.39
N TYR A 6 18.91 -28.44 -8.18
CA TYR A 6 18.86 -29.81 -7.70
C TYR A 6 17.84 -30.64 -8.48
N ASP A 7 16.63 -30.13 -8.68
CA ASP A 7 15.54 -30.85 -9.35
C ASP A 7 15.87 -31.18 -10.82
N HIS A 8 16.61 -30.28 -11.50
CA HIS A 8 17.07 -30.49 -12.89
C HIS A 8 18.39 -31.24 -12.98
N SER A 9 19.11 -31.44 -11.88
CA SER A 9 20.34 -32.22 -11.84
C SER A 9 20.03 -33.72 -11.85
N PRO A 10 21.05 -34.59 -12.08
CA PRO A 10 20.86 -36.06 -11.98
C PRO A 10 20.30 -36.54 -10.64
N ASN A 11 20.40 -35.73 -9.60
CA ASN A 11 19.88 -36.02 -8.26
C ASN A 11 18.37 -35.81 -8.15
N GLY A 12 17.80 -34.93 -8.97
CA GLY A 12 16.41 -34.50 -8.90
C GLY A 12 15.46 -35.35 -9.74
N TYR A 13 14.15 -35.13 -9.53
CA TYR A 13 13.11 -35.88 -10.23
C TYR A 13 12.94 -35.46 -11.70
N LEU A 14 13.35 -34.25 -12.08
CA LEU A 14 13.32 -33.75 -13.46
C LEU A 14 14.55 -34.17 -14.27
N GLY A 15 15.68 -34.51 -13.62
CA GLY A 15 16.92 -34.89 -14.25
C GLY A 15 17.11 -36.40 -14.49
N LYS A 16 16.06 -37.22 -14.28
CA LYS A 16 16.13 -38.67 -14.54
C LYS A 16 16.07 -38.95 -16.05
N GLY A 17 17.25 -39.02 -16.65
CA GLY A 17 17.46 -39.25 -18.09
C GLY A 17 18.67 -38.47 -18.61
N GLU A 18 18.67 -38.10 -19.89
CA GLU A 18 19.64 -37.12 -20.39
C GLU A 18 19.34 -35.75 -19.79
N CYS A 19 20.20 -35.24 -18.90
CA CYS A 19 20.04 -33.92 -18.33
C CYS A 19 20.23 -32.85 -19.41
N ASP A 20 19.19 -32.14 -19.74
CA ASP A 20 19.22 -30.98 -20.65
C ASP A 20 19.95 -29.80 -20.05
N ASN A 21 20.32 -28.85 -20.92
CA ASN A 21 20.88 -27.58 -20.49
C ASN A 21 19.85 -26.76 -19.70
N TYR A 22 20.26 -26.26 -18.54
CA TYR A 22 19.43 -25.41 -17.70
C TYR A 22 19.82 -23.95 -17.83
N TYR A 23 18.90 -23.14 -18.33
CA TYR A 23 19.12 -21.71 -18.47
C TYR A 23 18.73 -20.99 -17.17
N LEU A 24 19.75 -20.55 -16.42
CA LEU A 24 19.56 -19.86 -15.14
C LEU A 24 19.03 -18.43 -15.28
N GLY A 25 19.09 -17.90 -16.51
CA GLY A 25 18.68 -16.54 -16.84
C GLY A 25 19.81 -15.68 -17.39
N SER A 26 19.58 -14.36 -17.46
CA SER A 26 20.55 -13.41 -18.02
C SER A 26 21.26 -12.61 -16.92
N LEU A 27 22.51 -12.21 -17.23
CA LEU A 27 23.25 -11.15 -16.55
C LEU A 27 23.45 -10.00 -17.52
N VAL A 28 23.16 -8.78 -17.10
CA VAL A 28 23.48 -7.58 -17.85
C VAL A 28 24.73 -6.95 -17.26
N LEU A 29 25.73 -6.77 -18.08
CA LEU A 29 27.08 -6.39 -17.66
C LEU A 29 27.54 -5.13 -18.41
N LEU A 30 28.13 -4.19 -17.68
CA LEU A 30 28.82 -3.04 -18.26
C LEU A 30 30.32 -3.15 -17.97
N GLN A 31 31.14 -3.05 -19.00
CA GLN A 31 32.59 -3.02 -18.80
C GLN A 31 33.06 -1.62 -18.41
N ARG A 32 33.63 -1.49 -17.23
CA ARG A 32 34.19 -0.23 -16.73
C ARG A 32 35.55 0.02 -17.39
N ARG A 33 36.00 1.27 -17.40
CA ARG A 33 37.28 1.68 -17.98
C ARG A 33 38.52 1.01 -17.36
N ASP A 34 38.37 0.55 -16.11
CA ASP A 34 39.40 -0.20 -15.38
C ASP A 34 39.43 -1.71 -15.72
N GLY A 35 38.58 -2.14 -16.66
CA GLY A 35 38.48 -3.52 -17.10
C GLY A 35 37.61 -4.40 -16.20
N ILE A 36 37.00 -3.84 -15.13
CA ILE A 36 36.08 -4.53 -14.23
C ILE A 36 34.69 -4.59 -14.87
N TRP A 37 34.01 -5.71 -14.72
CA TRP A 37 32.62 -5.86 -15.14
C TRP A 37 31.67 -5.49 -14.02
N GLU A 38 30.85 -4.45 -14.24
CA GLU A 38 29.79 -4.06 -13.37
C GLU A 38 28.50 -4.81 -13.74
N VAL A 39 27.86 -5.43 -12.73
CA VAL A 39 26.59 -6.15 -12.92
C VAL A 39 25.43 -5.19 -12.77
N ILE A 40 24.76 -4.90 -13.87
CA ILE A 40 23.60 -3.99 -13.90
C ILE A 40 22.33 -4.74 -13.52
N ASP A 41 22.10 -5.93 -14.06
CA ASP A 41 20.97 -6.80 -13.68
C ASP A 41 21.46 -8.24 -13.43
N GLY A 42 20.73 -8.98 -12.57
CA GLY A 42 21.03 -10.34 -12.17
C GLY A 42 21.96 -10.46 -10.95
N GLN A 43 22.18 -9.37 -10.20
CA GLN A 43 23.06 -9.33 -9.02
C GLN A 43 22.71 -10.41 -7.98
N GLN A 44 21.43 -10.62 -7.68
CA GLN A 44 20.99 -11.64 -6.72
C GLN A 44 21.30 -13.06 -7.22
N ARG A 45 21.06 -13.33 -8.52
CA ARG A 45 21.37 -14.63 -9.14
C ARG A 45 22.86 -14.92 -9.09
N LEU A 46 23.68 -13.95 -9.45
CA LEU A 46 25.13 -14.09 -9.41
C LEU A 46 25.65 -14.33 -8.00
N THR A 47 25.13 -13.59 -7.01
CA THR A 47 25.50 -13.77 -5.60
C THR A 47 25.13 -15.15 -5.08
N ALA A 48 23.91 -15.61 -5.32
CA ALA A 48 23.45 -16.93 -4.88
C ALA A 48 24.24 -18.06 -5.58
N LEU A 49 24.48 -17.94 -6.88
CA LEU A 49 25.30 -18.89 -7.64
C LEU A 49 26.73 -18.90 -7.13
N HIS A 50 27.31 -17.75 -6.81
CA HIS A 50 28.66 -17.64 -6.23
C HIS A 50 28.75 -18.40 -4.89
N ILE A 51 27.79 -18.24 -4.01
CA ILE A 51 27.72 -18.96 -2.71
C ILE A 51 27.67 -20.47 -2.94
N ILE A 52 26.79 -20.94 -3.84
CA ILE A 52 26.64 -22.35 -4.18
C ILE A 52 27.97 -22.90 -4.74
N CYS A 53 28.54 -22.23 -5.74
CA CYS A 53 29.77 -22.66 -6.41
C CYS A 53 30.99 -22.68 -5.47
N ARG A 54 31.08 -21.71 -4.55
CA ARG A 54 32.14 -21.68 -3.54
C ARG A 54 31.98 -22.80 -2.52
N TYR A 55 30.78 -23.04 -2.02
CA TYR A 55 30.53 -24.14 -1.09
C TYR A 55 30.82 -25.52 -1.70
N LEU A 56 30.49 -25.71 -2.97
CA LEU A 56 30.75 -26.94 -3.69
C LEU A 56 32.23 -27.06 -4.19
N GLY A 57 33.08 -26.05 -3.94
CA GLY A 57 34.46 -26.07 -4.40
C GLY A 57 34.64 -25.92 -5.92
N ILE A 58 33.59 -25.46 -6.62
CA ILE A 58 33.63 -25.25 -8.08
C ILE A 58 34.52 -24.07 -8.45
N LEU A 59 34.47 -22.99 -7.66
CA LEU A 59 35.23 -21.77 -7.86
C LEU A 59 36.35 -21.68 -6.83
N SER A 60 37.61 -21.56 -7.30
CA SER A 60 38.77 -21.26 -6.45
C SER A 60 38.99 -19.73 -6.30
N SER A 61 38.55 -18.94 -7.25
CA SER A 61 38.62 -17.49 -7.27
C SER A 61 37.73 -16.96 -8.40
N PRO A 62 36.68 -16.28 -8.19
CA PRO A 62 36.57 -14.87 -8.58
C PRO A 62 36.13 -14.00 -7.42
N ARG A 63 36.60 -12.76 -7.40
CA ARG A 63 36.08 -11.75 -6.47
C ARG A 63 34.82 -11.16 -7.02
N ILE A 64 33.74 -11.24 -6.24
CA ILE A 64 32.60 -10.36 -6.39
C ILE A 64 32.80 -9.23 -5.40
N THR A 65 32.86 -8.00 -5.88
CA THR A 65 32.99 -6.79 -5.05
C THR A 65 31.70 -6.02 -5.00
N TYR A 66 31.49 -5.30 -3.91
CA TYR A 66 30.30 -4.44 -3.70
C TYR A 66 30.78 -3.04 -3.32
N ASP A 67 30.92 -2.14 -4.29
CA ASP A 67 31.47 -0.79 -4.08
C ASP A 67 30.73 -0.02 -2.97
N SER A 68 29.39 -0.15 -2.91
CA SER A 68 28.57 0.50 -1.89
C SER A 68 28.49 -0.26 -0.56
N ARG A 69 29.03 -1.48 -0.46
CA ARG A 69 28.87 -2.37 0.69
C ARG A 69 30.12 -3.20 1.01
N PRO A 70 31.21 -2.57 1.47
CA PRO A 70 32.46 -3.27 1.82
C PRO A 70 32.31 -4.33 2.92
N SER A 71 31.25 -4.26 3.73
CA SER A 71 30.94 -5.27 4.75
C SER A 71 30.46 -6.59 4.15
N VAL A 72 29.75 -6.56 3.03
CA VAL A 72 29.29 -7.76 2.30
C VAL A 72 30.47 -8.45 1.63
N GLU A 73 31.38 -7.69 1.04
CA GLU A 73 32.62 -8.21 0.46
C GLU A 73 33.45 -8.96 1.50
N ARG A 74 33.75 -8.33 2.63
CA ARG A 74 34.46 -8.96 3.76
C ARG A 74 33.74 -10.19 4.31
N PHE A 75 32.43 -10.18 4.26
CA PHE A 75 31.62 -11.32 4.67
C PHE A 75 31.76 -12.49 3.70
N LEU A 76 31.61 -12.25 2.39
CA LEU A 76 31.74 -13.29 1.37
C LEU A 76 33.17 -13.85 1.34
N ASP A 77 34.18 -13.01 1.54
CA ASP A 77 35.60 -13.44 1.65
C ASP A 77 35.83 -14.26 2.94
N GLY A 78 35.26 -13.84 4.06
CA GLY A 78 35.36 -14.53 5.34
C GLY A 78 34.64 -15.88 5.35
N LEU A 79 33.51 -15.97 4.61
CA LEU A 79 32.72 -17.20 4.46
C LEU A 79 33.60 -18.38 3.93
N PHE A 80 34.63 -18.08 3.13
CA PHE A 80 35.33 -19.09 2.37
C PHE A 80 36.83 -19.16 2.62
N ASN A 81 37.44 -18.22 3.36
CA ASN A 81 38.90 -18.11 3.42
C ASN A 81 39.57 -18.62 4.70
N SER A 82 38.89 -18.87 5.81
CA SER A 82 39.61 -19.28 7.03
C SER A 82 38.78 -19.82 8.19
N LEU A 83 37.46 -19.83 8.16
CA LEU A 83 36.64 -20.25 9.30
C LEU A 83 35.90 -21.54 8.97
N SER A 84 35.82 -22.45 9.94
CA SER A 84 34.85 -23.53 9.87
C SER A 84 33.42 -22.94 9.79
N TRP A 85 32.51 -23.62 9.10
CA TRP A 85 31.13 -23.19 8.98
C TRP A 85 30.49 -22.86 10.34
N ASP A 86 30.77 -23.62 11.37
CA ASP A 86 30.26 -23.43 12.72
C ASP A 86 30.77 -22.15 13.39
N THR A 87 32.04 -21.79 13.15
CA THR A 87 32.60 -20.51 13.65
C THR A 87 31.98 -19.33 12.92
N PHE A 88 31.79 -19.44 11.61
CA PHE A 88 31.11 -18.44 10.79
C PHE A 88 29.67 -18.22 11.25
N LYS A 89 28.90 -19.29 11.46
CA LYS A 89 27.54 -19.26 11.97
C LYS A 89 27.45 -18.56 13.33
N SER A 90 28.38 -18.88 14.24
CA SER A 90 28.45 -18.24 15.57
C SER A 90 28.78 -16.76 15.51
N GLU A 91 29.58 -16.31 14.54
CA GLU A 91 29.86 -14.88 14.31
C GLU A 91 28.67 -14.16 13.68
N CYS A 92 27.95 -14.81 12.77
CA CYS A 92 26.71 -14.28 12.22
C CYS A 92 25.66 -14.06 13.31
N GLN A 93 25.44 -15.05 14.17
CA GLN A 93 24.50 -14.96 15.29
C GLN A 93 24.85 -13.86 16.28
N ARG A 94 26.12 -13.61 16.57
CA ARG A 94 26.57 -12.50 17.42
C ARG A 94 26.35 -11.12 16.79
N ARG A 95 26.34 -11.01 15.48
CA ARG A 95 26.20 -9.73 14.75
C ARG A 95 24.74 -9.37 14.42
N ILE A 96 23.80 -10.29 14.61
CA ILE A 96 22.37 -10.09 14.34
C ILE A 96 21.73 -9.06 15.30
N ASP A 97 22.24 -8.93 16.52
CA ASP A 97 21.81 -7.88 17.47
C ASP A 97 22.10 -6.44 16.99
N GLY A 98 22.78 -6.29 15.86
CA GLY A 98 23.15 -5.00 15.27
C GLY A 98 23.15 -4.98 13.74
N LYS A 99 22.01 -5.00 13.08
CA LYS A 99 21.80 -4.43 11.73
C LYS A 99 22.27 -5.16 10.48
N ILE A 100 22.43 -6.49 10.38
CA ILE A 100 22.72 -7.10 9.08
C ILE A 100 21.71 -8.20 8.70
N ALA A 101 20.55 -7.77 8.19
CA ALA A 101 19.47 -8.65 7.71
C ALA A 101 19.83 -9.49 6.45
N ARG A 102 21.03 -9.34 5.87
CA ARG A 102 21.43 -10.01 4.63
C ARG A 102 22.38 -11.20 4.78
N LEU A 103 22.73 -11.54 5.99
CA LEU A 103 23.46 -12.76 6.32
C LEU A 103 22.56 -14.01 6.24
N THR A 104 21.23 -13.81 6.25
CA THR A 104 20.23 -14.86 6.21
C THR A 104 20.26 -15.67 4.91
N GLU A 105 20.43 -15.02 3.74
CA GLU A 105 20.40 -15.70 2.45
C GLU A 105 21.48 -16.78 2.32
N SER A 106 22.68 -16.52 2.82
CA SER A 106 23.78 -17.50 2.77
C SER A 106 23.54 -18.69 3.68
N LEU A 107 22.98 -18.47 4.88
CA LEU A 107 22.61 -19.54 5.80
C LEU A 107 21.40 -20.30 5.28
N ASP A 108 20.43 -19.64 4.67
CA ASP A 108 19.27 -20.28 4.03
C ASP A 108 19.70 -21.21 2.88
N ILE A 109 20.65 -20.80 2.04
CA ILE A 109 21.18 -21.64 0.95
C ILE A 109 21.94 -22.86 1.48
N VAL A 110 22.76 -22.68 2.50
CA VAL A 110 23.62 -23.74 3.02
C VAL A 110 22.92 -24.66 4.01
N GLU A 111 22.13 -24.12 4.94
CA GLU A 111 21.51 -24.87 6.04
C GLU A 111 19.98 -24.79 6.11
N SER A 112 19.31 -24.02 5.26
CA SER A 112 17.87 -23.71 5.38
C SER A 112 17.47 -23.17 6.75
N TYR A 113 18.23 -22.24 7.28
CA TYR A 113 18.05 -21.72 8.61
C TYR A 113 17.48 -20.30 8.58
N GLU A 114 16.34 -20.08 9.25
CA GLU A 114 15.76 -18.76 9.40
C GLU A 114 16.27 -18.09 10.67
N ILE A 115 17.13 -17.09 10.51
CA ILE A 115 17.83 -16.46 11.65
C ILE A 115 16.88 -15.72 12.59
N GLN A 116 15.77 -15.15 12.06
CA GLN A 116 14.83 -14.39 12.87
C GLN A 116 14.02 -15.25 13.84
N THR A 117 13.69 -16.49 13.45
CA THR A 117 12.88 -17.41 14.25
C THR A 117 13.69 -18.57 14.83
N GLY A 118 14.88 -18.80 14.31
CA GLY A 118 15.70 -19.97 14.67
C GLY A 118 15.13 -21.31 14.13
N GLU A 119 14.15 -21.26 13.25
CA GLU A 119 13.50 -22.43 12.68
C GLU A 119 14.26 -22.96 11.46
N ILE A 120 14.29 -24.28 11.30
CA ILE A 120 14.89 -24.95 10.15
C ILE A 120 13.81 -25.12 9.06
N LYS A 121 14.05 -24.56 7.89
CA LYS A 121 13.16 -24.76 6.74
C LYS A 121 13.31 -26.17 6.18
N SER A 122 12.22 -26.81 5.81
CA SER A 122 12.18 -28.14 5.18
C SER A 122 12.47 -28.05 3.67
N SER A 123 13.63 -27.50 3.29
CA SER A 123 14.08 -27.39 1.88
C SER A 123 15.39 -28.15 1.69
N ILE A 124 15.75 -28.39 0.44
CA ILE A 124 17.05 -28.99 0.11
C ILE A 124 18.16 -28.01 0.47
N THR A 125 19.19 -28.50 1.15
CA THR A 125 20.33 -27.69 1.60
C THR A 125 21.63 -28.32 1.17
N LEU A 126 22.63 -27.49 0.89
CA LEU A 126 23.97 -27.96 0.51
C LEU A 126 24.62 -28.81 1.63
N LYS A 127 24.38 -28.46 2.89
CA LYS A 127 24.94 -29.20 4.03
C LYS A 127 24.26 -30.57 4.21
N GLY A 128 22.97 -30.68 3.89
CA GLY A 128 22.22 -31.93 3.99
C GLY A 128 22.49 -32.93 2.88
N MET A 129 23.17 -32.52 1.79
CA MET A 129 23.52 -33.40 0.67
C MET A 129 24.70 -34.33 1.03
N SER A 130 24.63 -35.56 0.56
CA SER A 130 25.77 -36.47 0.57
C SER A 130 26.87 -36.00 -0.36
N ASP A 131 28.13 -36.48 -0.17
CA ASP A 131 29.24 -36.11 -1.02
C ASP A 131 29.03 -36.54 -2.47
N GLY A 132 28.34 -37.65 -2.70
CA GLY A 132 27.96 -38.11 -4.04
C GLY A 132 26.98 -37.13 -4.73
N GLU A 133 25.98 -36.67 -4.02
CA GLU A 133 25.03 -35.67 -4.55
C GLU A 133 25.66 -34.33 -4.83
N LYS A 134 26.60 -33.88 -3.97
CA LYS A 134 27.39 -32.66 -4.19
C LYS A 134 28.29 -32.77 -5.44
N ALA A 135 28.93 -33.92 -5.65
CA ALA A 135 29.73 -34.15 -6.82
C ALA A 135 28.92 -34.10 -8.12
N LEU A 136 27.76 -34.79 -8.16
CA LEU A 136 26.85 -34.76 -9.30
C LEU A 136 26.28 -33.34 -9.57
N LEU A 137 25.88 -32.61 -8.52
CA LEU A 137 25.42 -31.24 -8.65
C LEU A 137 26.54 -30.31 -9.17
N SER A 138 27.76 -30.51 -8.69
CA SER A 138 28.93 -29.72 -9.14
C SER A 138 29.23 -29.95 -10.63
N GLU A 139 29.17 -31.20 -11.08
CA GLU A 139 29.35 -31.56 -12.49
C GLU A 139 28.25 -30.98 -13.37
N TYR A 140 27.00 -31.08 -12.91
CA TYR A 140 25.82 -30.51 -13.58
C TYR A 140 25.95 -28.98 -13.73
N ILE A 141 26.31 -28.26 -12.67
CA ILE A 141 26.48 -26.81 -12.70
C ILE A 141 27.59 -26.42 -13.69
N ARG A 142 28.69 -27.13 -13.73
CA ARG A 142 29.81 -26.85 -14.66
C ARG A 142 29.46 -27.07 -16.13
N ASN A 143 28.70 -28.11 -16.42
CA ASN A 143 28.55 -28.59 -17.79
C ASN A 143 27.20 -28.27 -18.44
N LYS A 144 26.17 -28.03 -17.64
CA LYS A 144 24.77 -27.94 -18.11
C LYS A 144 24.07 -26.63 -17.74
N VAL A 145 24.52 -25.92 -16.73
CA VAL A 145 23.92 -24.65 -16.34
C VAL A 145 24.49 -23.53 -17.21
N ILE A 146 23.59 -22.85 -17.90
CA ILE A 146 23.93 -21.77 -18.83
C ILE A 146 23.44 -20.44 -18.24
N LEU A 147 24.34 -19.47 -18.19
CA LEU A 147 24.07 -18.09 -17.83
C LEU A 147 24.29 -17.21 -19.07
N VAL A 148 23.27 -16.51 -19.51
CA VAL A 148 23.36 -15.63 -20.67
C VAL A 148 23.93 -14.28 -20.23
N CYS A 149 25.12 -13.91 -20.74
CA CYS A 149 25.72 -12.61 -20.44
C CYS A 149 25.45 -11.64 -21.59
N THR A 150 24.85 -10.50 -21.28
CA THR A 150 24.57 -9.41 -22.22
C THR A 150 25.44 -8.21 -21.87
N PRO A 151 26.54 -7.98 -22.61
CA PRO A 151 27.36 -6.78 -22.41
C PRO A 151 26.64 -5.56 -22.96
N LEU A 152 26.68 -4.46 -22.22
CA LEU A 152 26.18 -3.15 -22.66
C LEU A 152 27.29 -2.34 -23.32
N PRO A 153 27.00 -1.53 -24.34
CA PRO A 153 27.91 -0.51 -24.85
C PRO A 153 28.34 0.48 -23.76
N GLU A 154 29.56 1.02 -23.88
CA GLU A 154 30.14 1.93 -22.88
C GLU A 154 29.37 3.26 -22.72
N ASP A 155 28.65 3.68 -23.75
CA ASP A 155 27.84 4.92 -23.79
C ASP A 155 26.39 4.73 -23.34
N THR A 156 26.03 3.54 -22.83
CA THR A 156 24.68 3.24 -22.38
C THR A 156 24.31 4.06 -21.13
N ASP A 157 23.15 4.74 -21.16
CA ASP A 157 22.54 5.27 -19.94
C ASP A 157 22.04 4.10 -19.09
N VAL A 158 22.86 3.71 -18.10
CA VAL A 158 22.59 2.56 -17.23
C VAL A 158 21.32 2.73 -16.43
N ALA A 159 20.98 3.95 -15.99
CA ALA A 159 19.77 4.20 -15.20
C ALA A 159 18.51 3.99 -16.04
N ALA A 160 18.46 4.56 -17.24
CA ALA A 160 17.36 4.37 -18.18
C ALA A 160 17.26 2.89 -18.63
N TYR A 161 18.38 2.24 -18.89
CA TYR A 161 18.40 0.82 -19.26
C TYR A 161 17.86 -0.08 -18.13
N PHE A 162 18.27 0.17 -16.88
CA PHE A 162 17.80 -0.58 -15.71
C PHE A 162 16.30 -0.41 -15.50
N GLU A 163 15.78 0.81 -15.65
CA GLU A 163 14.35 1.09 -15.58
C GLU A 163 13.56 0.34 -16.66
N ILE A 164 14.03 0.37 -17.92
CA ILE A 164 13.41 -0.35 -19.03
C ILE A 164 13.43 -1.87 -18.81
N MET A 165 14.54 -2.42 -18.31
CA MET A 165 14.66 -3.87 -18.09
C MET A 165 13.82 -4.34 -16.90
N ASN A 166 13.74 -3.59 -15.81
CA ASN A 166 12.86 -3.89 -14.70
C ASN A 166 11.39 -3.84 -15.11
N ASN A 167 11.00 -2.86 -15.92
CA ASN A 167 9.64 -2.77 -16.44
C ASN A 167 9.28 -3.93 -17.39
N ARG A 168 10.24 -4.54 -18.08
CA ARG A 168 10.02 -5.72 -18.93
C ARG A 168 9.92 -7.04 -18.15
N GLY A 169 10.46 -7.09 -16.93
CA GLY A 169 10.41 -8.26 -16.04
C GLY A 169 9.21 -8.28 -15.10
N GLU A 170 8.43 -7.19 -15.02
CA GLU A 170 7.21 -7.18 -14.23
C GLU A 170 6.17 -8.10 -14.86
N GLN A 171 5.81 -9.14 -14.14
CA GLN A 171 4.60 -9.91 -14.47
C GLN A 171 3.41 -8.96 -14.40
N LEU A 172 2.51 -9.04 -15.38
CA LEU A 172 1.25 -8.31 -15.35
C LEU A 172 0.60 -8.48 -13.99
N GLN A 173 0.27 -7.37 -13.35
CA GLN A 173 -0.44 -7.41 -12.09
C GLN A 173 -1.84 -8.00 -12.30
N ALA A 174 -2.39 -8.66 -11.29
CA ALA A 174 -3.67 -9.34 -11.41
C ALA A 174 -4.79 -8.42 -11.95
N HIS A 175 -4.78 -7.14 -11.58
CA HIS A 175 -5.76 -6.18 -12.08
C HIS A 175 -5.57 -5.81 -13.57
N GLU A 176 -4.35 -5.89 -14.11
CA GLU A 176 -4.08 -5.71 -15.53
C GLU A 176 -4.56 -6.92 -16.35
N VAL A 177 -4.39 -8.12 -15.79
CA VAL A 177 -4.95 -9.36 -16.36
C VAL A 177 -6.48 -9.27 -16.43
N ILE A 178 -7.13 -8.85 -15.35
CA ILE A 178 -8.59 -8.63 -15.32
C ILE A 178 -9.01 -7.57 -16.32
N LYS A 179 -8.30 -6.45 -16.45
CA LYS A 179 -8.54 -5.42 -17.47
C LYS A 179 -8.57 -6.04 -18.87
N ALA A 180 -7.52 -6.80 -19.21
CA ALA A 180 -7.41 -7.45 -20.52
C ALA A 180 -8.56 -8.44 -20.78
N LEU A 181 -8.93 -9.25 -19.79
CA LEU A 181 -10.02 -10.22 -19.87
C LEU A 181 -11.39 -9.54 -20.03
N LEU A 182 -11.64 -8.45 -19.32
CA LEU A 182 -12.89 -7.68 -19.47
C LEU A 182 -12.98 -6.96 -20.81
N MET A 183 -11.85 -6.56 -21.39
CA MET A 183 -11.79 -5.92 -22.71
C MET A 183 -11.89 -6.91 -23.87
N SER A 184 -11.64 -8.20 -23.67
CA SER A 184 -11.57 -9.20 -24.76
C SER A 184 -12.86 -9.28 -25.59
N ASP A 185 -14.01 -9.14 -24.94
CA ASP A 185 -15.34 -9.29 -25.54
C ASP A 185 -15.90 -7.97 -26.10
N LEU A 186 -15.17 -6.86 -25.97
CA LEU A 186 -15.62 -5.55 -26.39
C LEU A 186 -15.19 -5.21 -27.83
N GLY A 187 -16.03 -4.45 -28.55
CA GLY A 187 -15.68 -3.85 -29.83
C GLY A 187 -14.64 -2.73 -29.69
N THR A 188 -14.01 -2.33 -30.80
CA THR A 188 -12.87 -1.37 -30.77
C THR A 188 -13.19 -0.05 -30.05
N SER A 189 -14.35 0.57 -30.33
CA SER A 189 -14.78 1.81 -29.67
C SER A 189 -15.00 1.61 -28.19
N GLN A 190 -15.64 0.51 -27.79
CA GLN A 190 -15.89 0.18 -26.39
C GLN A 190 -14.59 -0.12 -25.63
N ARG A 191 -13.62 -0.80 -26.26
CA ARG A 191 -12.28 -1.04 -25.67
C ARG A 191 -11.56 0.26 -25.33
N TYR A 192 -11.62 1.23 -26.23
CA TYR A 192 -11.00 2.53 -26.02
C TYR A 192 -11.61 3.25 -24.81
N ILE A 193 -12.94 3.32 -24.75
CA ILE A 193 -13.66 3.95 -23.64
C ILE A 193 -13.40 3.21 -22.33
N PHE A 194 -13.51 1.88 -22.35
CA PHE A 194 -13.25 1.02 -21.20
C PHE A 194 -11.84 1.26 -20.64
N SER A 195 -10.82 1.21 -21.51
CA SER A 195 -9.43 1.47 -21.10
C SER A 195 -9.25 2.87 -20.53
N THR A 196 -9.80 3.89 -21.19
CA THR A 196 -9.71 5.29 -20.74
C THR A 196 -10.28 5.48 -19.33
N VAL A 197 -11.47 4.91 -19.08
CA VAL A 197 -12.12 4.99 -17.76
C VAL A 197 -11.37 4.17 -16.71
N TRP A 198 -10.92 2.97 -17.08
CA TRP A 198 -10.13 2.12 -16.19
C TRP A 198 -8.83 2.80 -15.74
N ASP A 199 -8.06 3.32 -16.70
CA ASP A 199 -6.78 3.98 -16.43
C ASP A 199 -6.96 5.24 -15.58
N ALA A 200 -8.02 5.99 -15.82
CA ALA A 200 -8.39 7.12 -14.99
C ALA A 200 -8.76 6.70 -13.55
N CYS A 201 -9.53 5.61 -13.39
CA CYS A 201 -9.90 5.08 -12.08
C CYS A 201 -8.68 4.54 -11.31
N SER A 202 -7.65 4.06 -12.02
CA SER A 202 -6.44 3.52 -11.39
C SER A 202 -5.57 4.58 -10.72
N GLN A 203 -5.66 5.83 -11.11
CA GLN A 203 -4.91 6.94 -10.56
C GLN A 203 -5.55 7.46 -9.26
N MET A 204 -5.41 6.69 -8.16
CA MET A 204 -6.15 6.92 -6.91
C MET A 204 -5.87 8.26 -6.23
N ASP A 205 -4.71 8.86 -6.45
CA ASP A 205 -4.30 10.12 -5.83
C ASP A 205 -4.77 11.37 -6.60
N ILE A 206 -5.24 11.17 -7.84
CA ILE A 206 -5.73 12.26 -8.71
C ILE A 206 -7.25 12.19 -8.83
N PRO A 207 -7.97 13.29 -8.62
CA PRO A 207 -9.43 13.31 -8.82
C PRO A 207 -9.82 12.88 -10.24
N ILE A 208 -10.82 12.02 -10.35
CA ILE A 208 -11.26 11.44 -11.64
C ILE A 208 -11.67 12.52 -12.66
N GLN A 209 -12.14 13.68 -12.21
CA GLN A 209 -12.49 14.81 -13.06
C GLN A 209 -11.28 15.46 -13.74
N LYS A 210 -10.07 15.30 -13.20
CA LYS A 210 -8.82 15.73 -13.87
C LYS A 210 -8.40 14.71 -14.93
N THR A 211 -8.43 13.43 -14.60
CA THR A 211 -7.94 12.36 -15.49
C THR A 211 -8.86 12.11 -16.68
N LEU A 212 -10.17 12.30 -16.55
CA LEU A 212 -11.15 12.14 -17.63
C LEU A 212 -11.51 13.47 -18.33
N SER A 213 -10.52 14.30 -18.67
CA SER A 213 -10.74 15.64 -19.27
C SER A 213 -11.61 15.60 -20.52
N LYS A 214 -11.39 14.67 -21.44
CA LYS A 214 -12.17 14.53 -22.69
C LYS A 214 -13.65 14.20 -22.43
N LEU A 215 -13.95 13.31 -21.50
CA LEU A 215 -15.32 12.96 -21.10
C LEU A 215 -15.96 14.05 -20.23
N ARG A 216 -15.17 14.69 -19.37
CA ARG A 216 -15.59 15.85 -18.57
C ARG A 216 -16.13 16.96 -19.46
N ASN A 217 -15.40 17.31 -20.53
CA ASN A 217 -15.79 18.36 -21.49
C ASN A 217 -17.08 18.01 -22.27
N LYS A 218 -17.49 16.73 -22.29
CA LYS A 218 -18.77 16.26 -22.86
C LYS A 218 -19.91 16.22 -21.82
N GLY A 219 -19.66 16.71 -20.60
CA GLY A 219 -20.67 16.81 -19.55
C GLY A 219 -20.83 15.60 -18.64
N LEU A 220 -19.87 14.66 -18.63
CA LEU A 220 -19.91 13.44 -17.80
C LEU A 220 -20.18 13.72 -16.31
N PHE A 221 -19.62 14.81 -15.76
CA PHE A 221 -19.71 15.12 -14.34
C PHE A 221 -20.68 16.27 -14.01
N GLY A 222 -21.50 16.73 -14.95
CA GLY A 222 -22.30 17.94 -14.79
C GLY A 222 -21.46 19.22 -14.86
N GLU A 223 -22.15 20.37 -14.82
CA GLU A 223 -21.47 21.68 -15.00
C GLU A 223 -20.55 22.06 -13.85
N GLN A 224 -20.94 21.73 -12.61
CA GLN A 224 -20.21 22.03 -11.38
C GLN A 224 -19.60 20.78 -10.72
N PHE A 225 -19.45 19.70 -11.47
CA PHE A 225 -19.03 18.37 -10.99
C PHE A 225 -19.97 17.81 -9.89
N ASP A 226 -21.23 18.13 -9.97
CA ASP A 226 -22.29 17.77 -9.02
C ASP A 226 -23.18 16.62 -9.50
N GLY A 227 -22.96 16.12 -10.72
CA GLY A 227 -23.69 15.02 -11.33
C GLY A 227 -22.76 13.95 -11.92
N LEU A 228 -23.35 12.87 -12.41
CA LEU A 228 -22.68 11.81 -13.18
C LEU A 228 -23.63 11.28 -14.25
N ASN A 229 -23.37 11.64 -15.52
CA ASN A 229 -24.16 11.19 -16.66
C ASN A 229 -23.47 10.02 -17.37
N LEU A 230 -23.80 8.78 -16.97
CA LEU A 230 -23.20 7.56 -17.51
C LEU A 230 -23.64 7.24 -18.95
N GLU A 231 -24.72 7.83 -19.46
CA GLU A 231 -25.15 7.65 -20.86
C GLU A 231 -24.09 8.18 -21.85
N ILE A 232 -23.28 9.13 -21.43
CA ILE A 232 -22.18 9.65 -22.25
C ILE A 232 -21.20 8.54 -22.62
N ILE A 233 -20.98 7.58 -21.72
CA ILE A 233 -20.07 6.44 -21.96
C ILE A 233 -20.58 5.56 -23.10
N ASP A 234 -21.89 5.42 -23.26
CA ASP A 234 -22.50 4.61 -24.33
C ASP A 234 -22.52 5.33 -25.68
N ASN A 235 -22.64 6.65 -25.67
CA ASN A 235 -22.94 7.46 -26.85
C ASN A 235 -21.73 8.18 -27.45
N VAL A 236 -20.55 8.07 -26.82
CA VAL A 236 -19.34 8.76 -27.30
C VAL A 236 -18.70 7.98 -28.43
N ASP A 237 -18.80 8.52 -29.63
CA ASP A 237 -18.05 8.06 -30.79
C ASP A 237 -16.67 8.74 -30.81
N PHE A 238 -15.69 8.15 -30.09
CA PHE A 238 -14.29 8.61 -30.12
C PHE A 238 -13.57 8.19 -31.41
N VAL A 239 -14.11 7.23 -32.13
CA VAL A 239 -13.49 6.64 -33.31
C VAL A 239 -13.58 7.57 -34.51
N GLY A 240 -14.60 8.44 -34.55
CA GLY A 240 -14.84 9.33 -35.68
C GLY A 240 -13.82 10.44 -35.89
N SER A 241 -13.11 10.87 -34.86
CA SER A 241 -12.17 12.01 -34.94
C SER A 241 -10.69 11.64 -34.77
N SER A 242 -10.34 10.51 -34.18
CA SER A 242 -8.95 10.15 -33.88
C SER A 242 -8.40 8.95 -34.66
N ILE A 243 -9.22 8.06 -35.19
CA ILE A 243 -8.77 6.88 -35.95
C ILE A 243 -8.59 7.17 -37.45
N LYS A 244 -8.81 8.40 -37.92
CA LYS A 244 -8.45 8.76 -39.31
C LYS A 244 -6.96 8.69 -39.61
N ASN A 245 -6.13 8.55 -38.59
CA ASN A 245 -4.70 8.32 -38.72
C ASN A 245 -4.34 7.02 -37.98
N GLU A 246 -4.44 5.87 -38.67
CA GLU A 246 -3.68 4.69 -38.27
C GLU A 246 -2.18 5.07 -38.32
N TYR A 247 -1.62 5.42 -37.20
CA TYR A 247 -0.16 5.57 -37.06
C TYR A 247 0.44 4.17 -36.99
N THR A 248 0.73 3.59 -38.18
CA THR A 248 1.63 2.46 -38.22
C THR A 248 3.04 2.95 -37.83
N ILE A 249 3.86 2.04 -37.28
CA ILE A 249 5.26 2.37 -36.93
C ILE A 249 5.98 2.95 -38.17
N ASP A 250 5.74 2.41 -39.35
CA ASP A 250 6.32 2.89 -40.59
C ASP A 250 5.93 4.34 -40.90
N ARG A 251 4.67 4.72 -40.66
CA ARG A 251 4.19 6.10 -40.86
C ARG A 251 4.77 7.08 -39.85
N ILE A 252 5.00 6.63 -38.60
CA ILE A 252 5.66 7.44 -37.54
C ILE A 252 7.13 7.67 -37.91
N LEU A 253 7.80 6.66 -38.46
CA LEU A 253 9.19 6.75 -38.91
C LEU A 253 9.34 7.64 -40.15
N ASP A 254 8.38 7.61 -41.10
CA ASP A 254 8.44 8.39 -42.32
C ASP A 254 8.03 9.86 -42.20
N SER A 255 7.12 10.20 -41.26
CA SER A 255 6.54 11.55 -41.19
C SER A 255 7.05 12.42 -40.05
N GLY A 256 7.83 11.87 -39.13
CA GLY A 256 8.20 12.55 -37.89
C GLY A 256 6.98 12.82 -37.00
N PHE A 257 6.93 12.25 -35.82
CA PHE A 257 5.82 12.45 -34.87
C PHE A 257 5.88 13.83 -34.26
N THR A 258 5.00 14.73 -34.64
CA THR A 258 4.75 15.97 -33.90
C THR A 258 3.67 15.71 -32.87
N TYR A 259 4.05 15.64 -31.61
CA TYR A 259 3.09 15.58 -30.50
C TYR A 259 2.32 16.91 -30.45
N ASP A 260 1.02 16.84 -30.65
CA ASP A 260 0.16 18.02 -30.52
C ASP A 260 -0.04 18.28 -29.02
N ASN A 261 0.75 19.20 -28.49
CA ASN A 261 0.85 19.50 -27.05
C ASN A 261 -0.38 20.22 -26.46
N HIS A 262 -1.52 20.27 -27.17
CA HIS A 262 -2.71 20.92 -26.61
C HIS A 262 -3.26 20.26 -25.34
N ASP A 263 -3.01 18.94 -25.13
CA ASP A 263 -3.39 18.25 -23.89
C ASP A 263 -2.31 18.39 -22.78
N ALA A 264 -1.08 18.82 -23.11
CA ALA A 264 0.03 18.95 -22.16
C ALA A 264 0.04 20.29 -21.38
N GLU A 265 -0.68 21.30 -21.84
CA GLU A 265 -0.84 22.55 -21.09
C GLU A 265 -1.78 22.38 -19.88
N ASP A 266 -2.80 21.52 -19.99
CA ASP A 266 -3.67 21.17 -18.86
C ASP A 266 -2.94 20.32 -17.78
N MET A 267 -1.87 19.61 -18.13
CA MET A 267 -1.08 18.80 -17.18
C MET A 267 0.04 19.56 -16.47
N LYS A 268 0.40 20.76 -16.91
CA LYS A 268 1.44 21.61 -16.29
C LYS A 268 0.91 22.54 -15.21
N GLU A 269 -0.40 22.58 -14.95
CA GLU A 269 -0.93 23.28 -13.80
C GLU A 269 -0.65 22.46 -12.53
N GLU A 270 0.18 23.05 -11.70
CA GLU A 270 0.61 22.65 -10.37
C GLU A 270 -0.33 21.62 -9.71
N THR A 271 0.13 20.39 -9.61
CA THR A 271 -0.43 19.38 -8.72
C THR A 271 -0.11 19.78 -7.28
N ASP A 272 -0.71 20.87 -6.83
CA ASP A 272 -0.49 21.42 -5.49
C ASP A 272 -1.37 20.74 -4.43
N THR A 273 -1.71 19.48 -4.61
CA THR A 273 -2.33 18.70 -3.54
C THR A 273 -1.55 17.40 -3.40
N ASP A 274 -0.65 17.39 -2.43
CA ASP A 274 0.05 16.19 -1.93
C ASP A 274 -0.95 15.27 -1.18
N LEU A 275 -2.12 15.05 -1.80
CA LEU A 275 -3.18 14.21 -1.25
C LEU A 275 -3.01 12.78 -1.72
N LYS A 276 -2.89 11.86 -0.78
CA LYS A 276 -2.78 10.43 -1.03
C LYS A 276 -4.08 9.71 -0.69
N SER A 277 -4.43 8.73 -1.50
CA SER A 277 -5.54 7.83 -1.25
C SER A 277 -5.26 6.94 -0.04
N ILE A 278 -6.31 6.57 0.70
CA ILE A 278 -6.21 5.62 1.82
C ILE A 278 -6.19 4.15 1.37
N ILE A 279 -6.34 3.90 0.07
CA ILE A 279 -6.34 2.57 -0.53
C ILE A 279 -5.73 2.65 -1.93
N ASP A 280 -4.96 1.65 -2.32
CA ASP A 280 -4.43 1.49 -3.67
C ASP A 280 -5.49 0.95 -4.64
N PHE A 281 -5.24 1.07 -5.94
CA PHE A 281 -6.20 0.66 -6.96
C PHE A 281 -6.54 -0.84 -6.93
N PRO A 282 -5.59 -1.78 -6.82
CA PRO A 282 -5.93 -3.20 -6.75
C PRO A 282 -6.90 -3.55 -5.62
N ASN A 283 -6.69 -3.00 -4.43
CA ASN A 283 -7.61 -3.21 -3.31
C ASN A 283 -8.93 -2.46 -3.49
N PHE A 284 -8.92 -1.24 -4.04
CA PHE A 284 -10.14 -0.52 -4.41
C PHE A 284 -10.98 -1.29 -5.44
N LEU A 285 -10.33 -1.89 -6.43
CA LEU A 285 -11.00 -2.72 -7.43
C LEU A 285 -11.71 -3.93 -6.80
N MET A 286 -11.11 -4.56 -5.78
CA MET A 286 -11.77 -5.65 -5.03
C MET A 286 -13.02 -5.16 -4.30
N HIS A 287 -12.99 -3.95 -3.72
CA HIS A 287 -14.19 -3.34 -3.13
C HIS A 287 -15.26 -3.08 -4.21
N ALA A 288 -14.86 -2.54 -5.35
CA ALA A 288 -15.78 -2.27 -6.47
C ALA A 288 -16.39 -3.57 -7.05
N MET A 289 -15.60 -4.61 -7.22
CA MET A 289 -16.07 -5.93 -7.67
C MET A 289 -17.08 -6.55 -6.68
N ARG A 290 -16.77 -6.54 -5.39
CA ARG A 290 -17.68 -7.05 -4.36
C ARG A 290 -18.98 -6.25 -4.34
N LEU A 291 -18.86 -4.91 -4.40
CA LEU A 291 -20.02 -4.03 -4.42
C LEU A 291 -20.91 -4.30 -5.64
N TYR A 292 -20.32 -4.40 -6.84
CA TYR A 292 -21.04 -4.73 -8.05
C TYR A 292 -21.71 -6.10 -7.96
N ALA A 293 -21.01 -7.12 -7.45
CA ALA A 293 -21.57 -8.45 -7.27
C ALA A 293 -22.78 -8.45 -6.31
N GLU A 294 -22.69 -7.75 -5.19
CA GLU A 294 -23.74 -7.74 -4.18
C GLU A 294 -24.92 -6.80 -4.54
N ALA A 295 -24.63 -5.60 -5.07
CA ALA A 295 -25.67 -4.62 -5.37
C ALA A 295 -26.42 -4.94 -6.67
N GLU A 296 -25.70 -5.29 -7.73
CA GLU A 296 -26.26 -5.47 -9.08
C GLU A 296 -26.61 -6.94 -9.36
N LYS A 297 -25.78 -7.88 -8.93
CA LYS A 297 -25.98 -9.31 -9.20
C LYS A 297 -26.52 -10.10 -8.02
N LYS A 298 -26.70 -9.47 -6.86
CA LYS A 298 -27.23 -10.05 -5.60
C LYS A 298 -26.44 -11.27 -5.09
N MET A 299 -25.13 -11.31 -5.37
CA MET A 299 -24.21 -12.36 -4.96
C MET A 299 -23.47 -11.94 -3.68
N VAL A 300 -24.01 -12.31 -2.51
CA VAL A 300 -23.48 -11.90 -1.21
C VAL A 300 -22.12 -12.57 -0.94
N ASN A 301 -21.15 -11.78 -0.47
CA ASN A 301 -19.78 -12.22 -0.13
C ASN A 301 -19.03 -12.91 -1.28
N ALA A 302 -19.39 -12.62 -2.53
CA ALA A 302 -18.80 -13.26 -3.70
C ALA A 302 -17.31 -12.96 -3.89
N VAL A 303 -16.82 -11.82 -3.35
CA VAL A 303 -15.46 -11.34 -3.58
C VAL A 303 -14.82 -10.91 -2.26
N PRO A 304 -13.59 -11.35 -1.93
CA PRO A 304 -12.83 -10.86 -0.78
C PRO A 304 -12.37 -9.42 -1.02
N LEU A 305 -12.09 -8.66 0.07
CA LEU A 305 -11.65 -7.26 -0.02
C LEU A 305 -10.12 -7.10 -0.17
N ASN A 306 -9.39 -8.17 -0.38
CA ASN A 306 -7.92 -8.16 -0.46
C ASN A 306 -7.44 -8.47 -1.87
N ALA A 307 -6.59 -7.62 -2.44
CA ALA A 307 -6.01 -7.78 -3.77
C ALA A 307 -5.17 -9.07 -3.94
N ASP A 308 -4.59 -9.61 -2.86
CA ASP A 308 -3.90 -10.92 -2.88
C ASP A 308 -4.83 -12.07 -3.29
N LYS A 309 -6.14 -11.86 -3.21
CA LYS A 309 -7.19 -12.80 -3.61
C LYS A 309 -7.87 -12.42 -4.92
N MET A 310 -7.28 -11.49 -5.67
CA MET A 310 -7.83 -11.08 -6.97
C MET A 310 -7.86 -12.26 -7.93
N PRO A 311 -8.99 -12.51 -8.60
CA PRO A 311 -9.07 -13.58 -9.58
C PRO A 311 -8.17 -13.28 -10.78
N VAL A 312 -7.55 -14.32 -11.34
CA VAL A 312 -6.77 -14.24 -12.60
C VAL A 312 -7.59 -14.67 -13.81
N THR A 313 -8.87 -14.95 -13.62
CA THR A 313 -9.85 -15.28 -14.66
C THR A 313 -10.99 -14.27 -14.63
N LYS A 314 -11.70 -14.12 -15.75
CA LYS A 314 -12.88 -13.23 -15.81
C LYS A 314 -13.93 -13.69 -14.79
N PRO A 315 -14.34 -12.82 -13.82
CA PRO A 315 -15.36 -13.18 -12.85
C PRO A 315 -16.71 -13.44 -13.52
N GLU A 316 -17.35 -14.56 -13.22
CA GLU A 316 -18.63 -14.96 -13.81
C GLU A 316 -19.77 -13.95 -13.57
N PHE A 317 -19.72 -13.23 -12.43
CA PHE A 317 -20.71 -12.19 -12.11
C PHE A 317 -20.56 -10.93 -12.96
N ILE A 318 -19.44 -10.74 -13.68
CA ILE A 318 -19.26 -9.64 -14.63
C ILE A 318 -19.63 -10.15 -16.04
N SER A 319 -20.91 -10.25 -16.31
CA SER A 319 -21.42 -10.67 -17.62
C SER A 319 -21.27 -9.57 -18.67
N ASP A 320 -21.43 -8.31 -18.29
CA ASP A 320 -21.27 -7.13 -19.14
C ASP A 320 -20.13 -6.25 -18.61
N SER A 321 -19.07 -6.12 -19.42
CA SER A 321 -17.89 -5.33 -19.06
C SER A 321 -18.18 -3.82 -19.08
N MET A 322 -19.11 -3.36 -19.93
CA MET A 322 -19.49 -1.94 -19.98
C MET A 322 -20.34 -1.55 -18.77
N ASP A 323 -21.23 -2.41 -18.29
CA ASP A 323 -21.95 -2.17 -17.03
C ASP A 323 -20.99 -2.09 -15.84
N PHE A 324 -20.01 -3.00 -15.81
CA PHE A 324 -19.03 -3.00 -14.73
C PHE A 324 -18.17 -1.74 -14.73
N ILE A 325 -17.69 -1.25 -15.90
CA ILE A 325 -16.86 -0.05 -15.96
C ILE A 325 -17.64 1.21 -15.53
N LYS A 326 -18.95 1.29 -15.83
CA LYS A 326 -19.83 2.35 -15.35
C LYS A 326 -19.99 2.29 -13.83
N ALA A 327 -20.19 1.09 -13.28
CA ALA A 327 -20.25 0.91 -11.82
C ALA A 327 -18.93 1.30 -11.14
N LEU A 328 -17.79 0.87 -11.69
CA LEU A 328 -16.45 1.24 -11.21
C LEU A 328 -16.27 2.75 -11.20
N LEU A 329 -16.62 3.43 -12.29
CA LEU A 329 -16.54 4.89 -12.37
C LEU A 329 -17.42 5.57 -11.31
N ARG A 330 -18.65 5.10 -11.13
CA ARG A 330 -19.56 5.65 -10.13
C ARG A 330 -19.01 5.48 -8.71
N ILE A 331 -18.51 4.29 -8.38
CA ILE A 331 -17.90 4.02 -7.08
C ILE A 331 -16.67 4.92 -6.88
N ARG A 332 -15.87 5.12 -7.93
CA ARG A 332 -14.70 6.00 -7.89
C ARG A 332 -15.07 7.46 -7.65
N VAL A 333 -16.12 7.96 -8.28
CA VAL A 333 -16.63 9.33 -8.04
C VAL A 333 -17.11 9.49 -6.60
N LEU A 334 -17.84 8.51 -6.05
CA LEU A 334 -18.29 8.53 -4.66
C LEU A 334 -17.10 8.47 -3.69
N PHE A 335 -16.11 7.62 -3.97
CA PHE A 335 -14.88 7.53 -3.19
C PHE A 335 -14.13 8.87 -3.17
N ASP A 336 -13.92 9.49 -4.34
CA ASP A 336 -13.21 10.77 -4.43
C ASP A 336 -13.89 11.89 -3.65
N ARG A 337 -15.21 11.85 -3.59
CA ARG A 337 -16.03 12.91 -3.01
C ARG A 337 -16.25 12.75 -1.50
N TYR A 338 -16.37 11.51 -1.02
CA TYR A 338 -16.87 11.23 0.32
C TYR A 338 -15.95 10.40 1.20
N VAL A 339 -14.78 10.01 0.71
CA VAL A 339 -13.81 9.27 1.51
C VAL A 339 -12.58 10.15 1.79
N VAL A 340 -12.14 10.13 3.03
CA VAL A 340 -11.01 10.91 3.53
C VAL A 340 -9.71 10.56 2.80
N LYS A 341 -8.86 11.59 2.56
CA LYS A 341 -7.52 11.47 1.99
C LYS A 341 -6.47 11.97 2.96
N ILE A 342 -5.23 11.57 2.75
CA ILE A 342 -4.08 11.92 3.58
C ILE A 342 -3.27 13.02 2.88
N GLN A 343 -2.91 14.05 3.62
CA GLN A 343 -1.90 15.03 3.26
C GLN A 343 -0.74 14.91 4.26
N GLY A 344 0.46 14.70 3.76
CA GLY A 344 1.63 14.37 4.58
C GLY A 344 1.79 12.87 4.82
N ASP A 345 2.61 12.48 5.79
CA ASP A 345 2.88 11.09 6.14
C ASP A 345 2.28 10.72 7.50
N ALA A 346 1.38 9.74 7.50
CA ALA A 346 0.70 9.28 8.71
C ALA A 346 1.57 8.38 9.60
N ASP A 347 2.66 7.83 9.07
CA ASP A 347 3.64 7.03 9.82
C ASP A 347 4.76 7.90 10.43
N ASP A 348 4.93 9.14 9.95
CA ASP A 348 5.91 10.09 10.46
C ASP A 348 5.29 10.97 11.55
N GLU A 349 5.84 10.87 12.77
CA GLU A 349 5.36 11.65 13.93
C GLU A 349 5.78 13.13 13.90
N GLU A 350 6.80 13.47 13.12
CA GLU A 350 7.37 14.82 13.03
C GLU A 350 6.71 15.67 11.95
N ASN A 351 6.08 15.04 10.94
CA ASN A 351 5.44 15.75 9.84
C ASN A 351 4.01 16.21 10.16
N ASP A 352 3.62 17.30 9.53
CA ASP A 352 2.29 17.90 9.63
C ASP A 352 1.24 17.05 8.86
N LEU A 353 0.75 15.99 9.52
CA LEU A 353 -0.30 15.14 8.99
C LEU A 353 -1.64 15.87 9.00
N LYS A 354 -2.32 15.92 7.86
CA LYS A 354 -3.69 16.42 7.74
C LYS A 354 -4.58 15.40 7.04
N TRP A 355 -5.74 15.16 7.60
CA TRP A 355 -6.81 14.41 6.97
C TRP A 355 -7.77 15.36 6.27
N ARG A 356 -8.14 15.06 5.03
CA ARG A 356 -8.96 15.92 4.19
C ARG A 356 -10.15 15.17 3.63
N LEU A 357 -11.33 15.75 3.75
CA LEU A 357 -12.55 15.32 3.07
C LEU A 357 -12.95 16.41 2.08
N GLN A 358 -12.52 16.25 0.83
CA GLN A 358 -12.65 17.27 -0.20
C GLN A 358 -13.19 16.65 -1.48
N ARG A 359 -14.00 17.44 -2.18
CA ARG A 359 -14.56 17.10 -3.49
C ARG A 359 -13.98 17.99 -4.59
N PRO A 360 -13.90 17.50 -5.83
CA PRO A 360 -13.59 18.34 -6.98
C PRO A 360 -14.60 19.45 -7.17
N SER A 361 -14.11 20.62 -7.57
CA SER A 361 -14.92 21.80 -7.89
C SER A 361 -14.32 22.52 -9.09
N LYS A 362 -15.17 23.17 -9.87
CA LYS A 362 -14.79 23.94 -11.04
C LYS A 362 -14.46 25.38 -10.63
N TYR A 363 -13.25 25.81 -10.97
CA TYR A 363 -12.82 27.20 -10.78
C TYR A 363 -12.61 27.84 -12.15
N GLU A 364 -13.36 28.91 -12.43
CA GLU A 364 -13.22 29.69 -13.65
C GLU A 364 -12.21 30.83 -13.45
N TYR A 365 -11.37 31.05 -14.45
CA TYR A 365 -10.43 32.16 -14.48
C TYR A 365 -10.30 32.74 -15.89
N ASN A 366 -10.04 34.03 -15.98
CA ASN A 366 -9.87 34.74 -17.24
C ASN A 366 -8.40 34.93 -17.58
N LYS A 367 -8.00 34.50 -18.81
CA LYS A 367 -6.66 34.73 -19.34
C LYS A 367 -6.78 35.24 -20.78
N ASN A 368 -6.20 36.38 -21.05
CA ASN A 368 -6.22 37.02 -22.38
C ASN A 368 -7.63 37.23 -22.98
N GLY A 369 -8.63 37.56 -22.14
CA GLY A 369 -10.00 37.77 -22.59
C GLY A 369 -10.83 36.48 -22.79
N ASN A 370 -10.25 35.31 -22.64
CA ASN A 370 -10.94 34.03 -22.70
C ASN A 370 -11.15 33.46 -21.29
N THR A 371 -12.30 32.84 -21.06
CA THR A 371 -12.62 32.17 -19.81
C THR A 371 -12.12 30.71 -19.89
N TYR A 372 -11.27 30.35 -18.97
CA TYR A 372 -10.76 29.00 -18.75
C TYR A 372 -11.26 28.50 -17.40
N PHE A 373 -11.17 27.20 -17.19
CA PHE A 373 -11.45 26.63 -15.87
C PHE A 373 -10.38 25.61 -15.47
N ARG A 374 -10.21 25.44 -14.16
CA ARG A 374 -9.38 24.40 -13.57
C ARG A 374 -10.20 23.56 -12.58
N VAL A 375 -9.77 22.32 -12.37
CA VAL A 375 -10.31 21.45 -11.34
C VAL A 375 -9.55 21.71 -10.05
N GLY A 376 -10.21 22.29 -9.07
CA GLY A 376 -9.68 22.47 -7.72
C GLY A 376 -10.38 21.56 -6.71
N LEU A 377 -10.05 21.66 -5.43
CA LEU A 377 -10.64 20.92 -4.34
C LEU A 377 -11.28 21.86 -3.33
N VAL A 378 -12.48 21.51 -2.87
CA VAL A 378 -13.20 22.19 -1.77
C VAL A 378 -13.65 21.17 -0.74
N ASN A 379 -13.86 21.60 0.49
CA ASN A 379 -14.46 20.71 1.50
C ASN A 379 -15.81 20.17 1.01
N THR A 380 -16.06 18.88 1.22
CA THR A 380 -17.19 18.20 0.60
C THR A 380 -18.53 18.81 1.02
N PHE A 381 -18.68 19.20 2.26
CA PHE A 381 -19.96 19.69 2.82
C PHE A 381 -19.98 21.19 3.16
N SER A 382 -18.91 21.94 2.92
CA SER A 382 -18.92 23.40 3.09
C SER A 382 -19.10 24.11 1.75
N ASN A 383 -20.05 25.03 1.69
CA ASN A 383 -20.28 25.89 0.52
C ASN A 383 -19.93 27.34 0.86
N GLY A 384 -18.70 27.73 0.99
CA GLY A 384 -18.11 29.07 0.93
C GLY A 384 -18.88 30.37 1.25
N THR A 385 -20.15 30.35 1.68
CA THR A 385 -20.99 31.52 1.99
C THR A 385 -21.53 31.48 3.41
N SER A 386 -21.14 32.43 4.15
CA SER A 386 -21.43 32.90 5.50
C SER A 386 -22.64 32.43 6.26
N THR A 387 -22.80 32.02 7.37
CA THR A 387 -23.80 31.74 8.45
C THR A 387 -24.19 30.28 8.65
N ASP A 388 -24.44 29.49 7.60
CA ASP A 388 -24.65 28.03 7.71
C ASP A 388 -23.31 27.25 7.69
N ASN A 389 -22.19 27.96 7.62
CA ASN A 389 -20.85 27.36 7.45
C ASN A 389 -20.36 26.64 8.70
N ASP A 390 -20.66 27.16 9.90
CA ASP A 390 -20.10 26.61 11.14
C ASP A 390 -20.63 25.21 11.44
N GLU A 391 -21.95 24.95 11.24
CA GLU A 391 -22.51 23.62 11.48
C GLU A 391 -22.02 22.60 10.42
N ARG A 392 -22.01 22.98 9.15
CA ARG A 392 -21.55 22.09 8.06
C ARG A 392 -20.06 21.83 8.13
N GLU A 393 -19.26 22.82 8.54
CA GLU A 393 -17.83 22.63 8.76
C GLU A 393 -17.59 21.72 9.97
N ASP A 394 -18.37 21.83 11.03
CA ASP A 394 -18.29 20.92 12.17
C ASP A 394 -18.65 19.48 11.77
N ILE A 395 -19.70 19.27 10.98
CA ILE A 395 -20.08 17.94 10.47
C ILE A 395 -18.99 17.38 9.54
N ASN A 396 -18.46 18.18 8.63
CA ASN A 396 -17.33 17.75 7.79
C ASN A 396 -16.14 17.31 8.65
N ASN A 397 -15.81 18.06 9.69
CA ASN A 397 -14.74 17.72 10.63
C ASN A 397 -15.05 16.44 11.43
N ARG A 398 -16.30 16.20 11.82
CA ARG A 398 -16.72 14.96 12.49
C ARG A 398 -16.55 13.74 11.59
N ILE A 399 -16.95 13.84 10.32
CA ILE A 399 -16.74 12.77 9.34
C ILE A 399 -15.24 12.51 9.13
N VAL A 400 -14.44 13.57 8.96
CA VAL A 400 -12.97 13.45 8.84
C VAL A 400 -12.37 12.72 10.05
N LYS A 401 -12.80 13.05 11.27
CA LYS A 401 -12.30 12.40 12.49
C LYS A 401 -12.71 10.93 12.58
N LEU A 402 -13.96 10.60 12.24
CA LEU A 402 -14.43 9.21 12.25
C LEU A 402 -13.73 8.36 11.19
N GLU A 403 -13.66 8.83 9.95
CA GLU A 403 -13.01 8.07 8.88
C GLU A 403 -11.52 7.92 9.12
N SER A 404 -10.83 8.98 9.59
CA SER A 404 -9.42 8.88 9.96
C SER A 404 -9.18 7.91 11.13
N MET A 405 -10.06 7.91 12.14
CA MET A 405 -10.04 6.93 13.23
C MET A 405 -10.16 5.50 12.70
N LEU A 406 -11.11 5.25 11.82
CA LEU A 406 -11.33 3.94 11.22
C LEU A 406 -10.13 3.54 10.34
N GLN A 407 -9.57 4.49 9.57
CA GLN A 407 -8.43 4.25 8.71
C GLN A 407 -7.17 3.87 9.50
N VAL A 408 -6.83 4.60 10.57
CA VAL A 408 -5.65 4.24 11.40
C VAL A 408 -5.85 2.94 12.17
N THR A 409 -7.10 2.61 12.48
CA THR A 409 -7.45 1.36 13.16
C THR A 409 -7.34 0.16 12.21
N PHE A 410 -7.87 0.29 11.00
CA PHE A 410 -7.99 -0.76 9.98
C PHE A 410 -7.08 -0.47 8.77
N LYS A 411 -5.78 -0.25 9.01
CA LYS A 411 -4.80 0.07 7.97
C LYS A 411 -4.74 -0.99 6.86
N THR A 412 -4.74 -2.26 7.25
CA THR A 412 -4.58 -3.37 6.31
C THR A 412 -5.81 -3.55 5.41
N PRO A 413 -5.66 -3.69 4.09
CA PRO A 413 -6.77 -3.78 3.13
C PRO A 413 -7.85 -4.81 3.49
N LYS A 414 -7.45 -6.01 3.93
CA LYS A 414 -8.38 -7.09 4.31
C LYS A 414 -9.32 -6.76 5.48
N TYR A 415 -9.04 -5.70 6.23
CA TYR A 415 -9.85 -5.27 7.38
C TYR A 415 -10.66 -3.99 7.10
N LYS A 416 -10.71 -3.51 5.85
CA LYS A 416 -11.44 -2.29 5.47
C LYS A 416 -12.93 -2.53 5.22
N GLU A 417 -13.56 -3.42 5.97
CA GLU A 417 -15.02 -3.66 5.90
C GLU A 417 -15.84 -2.38 6.17
N TRP A 418 -15.30 -1.45 6.98
CA TRP A 418 -15.94 -0.16 7.19
C TRP A 418 -16.06 0.64 5.89
N LEU A 419 -14.98 0.70 5.11
CA LEU A 419 -14.94 1.41 3.83
C LEU A 419 -15.92 0.76 2.83
N TYR A 420 -15.90 -0.58 2.77
CA TYR A 420 -16.85 -1.33 1.95
C TYR A 420 -18.31 -1.02 2.33
N SER A 421 -18.63 -1.04 3.62
CA SER A 421 -19.99 -0.79 4.12
C SER A 421 -20.48 0.62 3.79
N VAL A 422 -19.60 1.62 3.94
CA VAL A 422 -19.89 3.02 3.61
C VAL A 422 -20.07 3.19 2.09
N LEU A 423 -19.18 2.64 1.28
CA LEU A 423 -19.28 2.68 -0.19
C LEU A 423 -20.55 1.97 -0.69
N MET A 424 -20.91 0.83 -0.11
CA MET A 424 -22.13 0.09 -0.46
C MET A 424 -23.40 0.90 -0.14
N TRP A 425 -23.42 1.54 1.04
CA TRP A 425 -24.54 2.40 1.40
C TRP A 425 -24.63 3.61 0.45
N MET A 426 -23.53 4.31 0.20
CA MET A 426 -23.47 5.43 -0.75
C MET A 426 -23.95 5.02 -2.14
N TYR A 427 -23.49 3.88 -2.63
CA TYR A 427 -23.87 3.37 -3.96
C TYR A 427 -25.37 3.08 -4.06
N LYS A 428 -25.98 2.53 -3.01
CA LYS A 428 -27.43 2.27 -2.97
C LYS A 428 -28.26 3.55 -2.85
N GLU A 429 -27.79 4.50 -2.05
CA GLU A 429 -28.50 5.75 -1.79
C GLU A 429 -28.50 6.68 -3.02
N THR A 430 -27.39 6.72 -3.76
CA THR A 430 -27.19 7.74 -4.80
C THR A 430 -27.77 7.38 -6.16
N LYS A 431 -28.30 6.19 -6.43
CA LYS A 431 -28.81 5.69 -7.73
C LYS A 431 -28.50 6.56 -8.98
N ASP A 432 -29.25 7.66 -9.17
CA ASP A 432 -29.12 8.59 -10.30
C ASP A 432 -28.45 9.93 -9.93
N ASN A 433 -28.15 10.14 -8.66
CA ASN A 433 -27.57 11.38 -8.14
C ASN A 433 -26.37 11.05 -7.22
N ILE A 434 -25.23 11.71 -7.44
CA ILE A 434 -24.04 11.51 -6.62
C ILE A 434 -24.01 12.34 -5.33
N ASN A 435 -25.06 13.10 -5.04
CA ASN A 435 -25.12 13.95 -3.85
C ASN A 435 -25.68 13.20 -2.64
N ILE A 436 -25.01 13.33 -1.51
CA ILE A 436 -25.34 12.70 -0.23
C ILE A 436 -25.48 13.78 0.83
N GLU A 437 -26.52 13.67 1.65
CA GLU A 437 -26.70 14.53 2.81
C GLU A 437 -25.67 14.23 3.90
N HIS A 438 -25.05 15.28 4.44
CA HIS A 438 -23.97 15.18 5.42
C HIS A 438 -24.37 14.40 6.68
N ASP A 439 -25.57 14.66 7.25
CA ASP A 439 -26.06 13.97 8.45
C ASP A 439 -26.31 12.48 8.20
N SER A 440 -26.72 12.13 6.99
CA SER A 440 -26.96 10.74 6.63
C SER A 440 -25.65 9.96 6.55
N LEU A 441 -24.61 10.53 5.94
CA LEU A 441 -23.27 9.91 5.89
C LEU A 441 -22.69 9.78 7.30
N LEU A 442 -22.74 10.85 8.11
CA LEU A 442 -22.24 10.83 9.47
C LEU A 442 -22.91 9.72 10.29
N ARG A 443 -24.25 9.63 10.25
CA ARG A 443 -25.01 8.58 10.96
C ARG A 443 -24.61 7.17 10.55
N VAL A 444 -24.35 6.93 9.27
CA VAL A 444 -23.93 5.61 8.79
C VAL A 444 -22.57 5.21 9.35
N ILE A 445 -21.60 6.14 9.37
CA ILE A 445 -20.27 5.86 9.90
C ILE A 445 -20.31 5.69 11.42
N GLU A 446 -21.08 6.52 12.14
CA GLU A 446 -21.29 6.37 13.58
C GLU A 446 -21.96 5.04 13.92
N GLN A 447 -23.02 4.66 13.19
CA GLN A 447 -23.70 3.39 13.41
C GLN A 447 -22.80 2.19 13.13
N TRP A 448 -21.96 2.26 12.10
CA TRP A 448 -20.97 1.21 11.84
C TRP A 448 -20.00 1.06 13.01
N SER A 449 -19.51 2.18 13.55
CA SER A 449 -18.58 2.19 14.69
C SER A 449 -19.24 1.62 15.97
N LEU A 450 -20.49 1.96 16.22
CA LEU A 450 -21.27 1.41 17.36
C LEU A 450 -21.52 -0.09 17.20
N ASN A 451 -21.92 -0.54 16.02
CA ASN A 451 -22.15 -1.97 15.73
C ASN A 451 -20.86 -2.78 15.92
N TYR A 452 -19.72 -2.21 15.49
CA TYR A 452 -18.42 -2.84 15.68
C TYR A 452 -18.04 -2.93 17.18
N TYR A 453 -18.30 -1.88 17.95
CA TYR A 453 -18.12 -1.89 19.40
C TYR A 453 -18.98 -2.96 20.08
N GLU A 454 -20.27 -3.06 19.74
CA GLU A 454 -21.16 -4.11 20.26
C GLU A 454 -20.69 -5.52 19.89
N MET A 455 -20.20 -5.72 18.68
CA MET A 455 -19.61 -6.98 18.26
C MET A 455 -18.41 -7.34 19.13
N LEU A 456 -17.52 -6.38 19.41
CA LEU A 456 -16.39 -6.57 20.31
C LEU A 456 -16.85 -6.94 21.72
N GLN A 457 -17.84 -6.23 22.27
CA GLN A 457 -18.40 -6.55 23.59
C GLN A 457 -18.93 -7.98 23.66
N LYS A 458 -19.72 -8.41 22.66
CA LYS A 458 -20.26 -9.78 22.60
C LYS A 458 -19.17 -10.82 22.54
N LYS A 459 -18.14 -10.59 21.73
CA LYS A 459 -16.99 -11.48 21.61
C LYS A 459 -16.24 -11.62 22.93
N TRP A 460 -15.92 -10.52 23.60
CA TRP A 460 -15.13 -10.52 24.84
C TRP A 460 -15.93 -10.99 26.07
N ASN A 461 -17.23 -10.76 26.10
CA ASN A 461 -18.11 -11.31 27.17
C ASN A 461 -18.17 -12.84 27.16
N SER A 462 -17.86 -13.49 26.02
CA SER A 462 -17.73 -14.94 25.94
C SER A 462 -16.36 -15.44 26.40
N GLU A 463 -15.39 -14.57 26.62
CA GLU A 463 -14.04 -14.86 27.09
C GLU A 463 -13.96 -14.58 28.63
N SER A 464 -13.04 -15.26 29.31
CA SER A 464 -12.91 -15.17 30.77
C SER A 464 -12.45 -13.79 31.29
N ARG A 465 -12.16 -12.83 30.40
CA ARG A 465 -11.61 -11.52 30.72
C ARG A 465 -12.46 -10.40 30.09
N PRO A 466 -12.92 -9.41 30.90
CA PRO A 466 -13.74 -8.34 30.36
C PRO A 466 -12.96 -7.41 29.42
N LEU A 467 -13.63 -6.91 28.36
CA LEU A 467 -13.03 -6.02 27.34
C LEU A 467 -12.31 -4.80 27.96
N LEU A 468 -12.86 -4.22 29.00
CA LEU A 468 -12.33 -3.02 29.66
C LEU A 468 -11.11 -3.29 30.58
N ALA A 469 -10.76 -4.55 30.79
CA ALA A 469 -9.61 -4.99 31.58
C ALA A 469 -8.69 -5.93 30.77
N ALA A 470 -8.64 -5.77 29.46
CA ALA A 470 -7.88 -6.62 28.55
C ALA A 470 -6.37 -6.31 28.55
N GLY A 471 -5.92 -5.26 29.19
CA GLY A 471 -4.52 -4.86 29.21
C GLY A 471 -4.01 -4.52 27.81
N THR A 472 -2.81 -4.97 27.48
CA THR A 472 -2.20 -4.74 26.16
C THR A 472 -2.92 -5.42 25.00
N ASP A 473 -3.83 -6.38 25.28
CA ASP A 473 -4.66 -7.03 24.28
C ASP A 473 -5.91 -6.21 23.91
N THR A 474 -6.10 -5.07 24.56
CA THR A 474 -7.21 -4.15 24.26
C THR A 474 -7.23 -3.81 22.77
N PRO A 475 -8.37 -4.05 22.06
CA PRO A 475 -8.49 -3.73 20.65
C PRO A 475 -8.19 -2.24 20.38
N ARG A 476 -7.31 -1.95 19.42
CA ARG A 476 -6.95 -0.56 19.07
C ARG A 476 -8.16 0.29 18.68
N PHE A 477 -9.16 -0.34 18.09
CA PHE A 477 -10.43 0.32 17.81
C PHE A 477 -11.01 0.99 19.06
N LEU A 478 -11.05 0.29 20.17
CA LEU A 478 -11.65 0.82 21.40
C LEU A 478 -10.90 2.06 21.91
N LEU A 479 -9.57 2.05 21.89
CA LEU A 479 -8.75 3.19 22.32
C LEU A 479 -8.89 4.38 21.37
N ASN A 480 -8.86 4.15 20.05
CA ASN A 480 -9.09 5.19 19.05
C ASN A 480 -10.53 5.75 19.13
N PHE A 481 -11.53 4.90 19.37
CA PHE A 481 -12.92 5.33 19.52
C PHE A 481 -13.11 6.18 20.79
N ILE A 482 -12.45 5.85 21.89
CA ILE A 482 -12.43 6.69 23.09
C ILE A 482 -11.79 8.05 22.78
N ASP A 483 -10.69 8.09 22.03
CA ASP A 483 -10.07 9.35 21.62
C ASP A 483 -11.02 10.21 20.76
N TYR A 484 -11.77 9.59 19.85
CA TYR A 484 -12.83 10.28 19.10
C TYR A 484 -13.93 10.85 20.03
N LEU A 485 -14.39 10.06 20.99
CA LEU A 485 -15.42 10.50 21.93
C LEU A 485 -14.93 11.66 22.82
N TYR A 486 -13.69 11.65 23.27
CA TYR A 486 -13.09 12.78 24.00
C TYR A 486 -12.98 14.03 23.12
N TRP A 487 -12.58 13.87 21.85
CA TRP A 487 -12.59 14.97 20.91
C TRP A 487 -13.99 15.52 20.68
N LEU A 488 -14.98 14.68 20.46
CA LEU A 488 -16.37 15.09 20.29
C LEU A 488 -16.90 15.83 21.51
N ALA A 489 -16.66 15.31 22.70
CA ALA A 489 -17.04 15.96 23.97
C ALA A 489 -16.35 17.32 24.17
N SER A 490 -15.13 17.51 23.65
CA SER A 490 -14.41 18.78 23.74
C SER A 490 -15.05 19.91 22.93
N LYS A 491 -15.88 19.59 21.94
CA LYS A 491 -16.58 20.56 21.10
C LYS A 491 -17.88 21.10 21.71
N GLN A 492 -18.37 20.50 22.79
CA GLN A 492 -19.60 20.95 23.45
C GLN A 492 -19.33 22.22 24.27
N GLU A 493 -20.25 23.19 24.24
CA GLU A 493 -20.13 24.47 24.97
C GLU A 493 -19.89 24.31 26.48
N LYS A 494 -20.44 23.25 27.07
CA LYS A 494 -20.25 22.87 28.47
C LYS A 494 -19.35 21.64 28.58
N SER A 495 -18.24 21.68 27.90
CA SER A 495 -17.33 20.53 27.88
C SER A 495 -16.87 20.17 29.28
N ILE A 496 -17.18 18.93 29.70
CA ILE A 496 -16.64 18.29 30.90
C ILE A 496 -15.17 17.87 30.69
N VAL A 497 -14.69 17.90 29.45
CA VAL A 497 -13.33 17.50 29.12
C VAL A 497 -12.38 18.63 29.47
N ARG A 498 -11.58 18.44 30.52
CA ARG A 498 -10.48 19.34 30.85
C ARG A 498 -9.52 19.40 29.64
N PHE A 499 -9.14 20.64 29.26
CA PHE A 499 -8.20 20.90 28.16
C PHE A 499 -8.78 20.78 26.75
N ALA A 500 -10.08 21.06 26.57
CA ALA A 500 -10.78 21.05 25.28
C ALA A 500 -9.98 21.76 24.16
N ASN A 501 -9.39 22.91 24.44
CA ASN A 501 -8.62 23.71 23.47
C ASN A 501 -7.39 22.98 22.90
N LYS A 502 -6.78 22.03 23.66
CA LYS A 502 -5.64 21.25 23.20
C LYS A 502 -6.01 19.96 22.48
N ILE A 503 -7.28 19.56 22.61
CA ILE A 503 -7.81 18.35 21.97
C ILE A 503 -8.42 18.69 20.61
N SER A 504 -8.85 19.93 20.39
CA SER A 504 -9.56 20.35 19.17
C SER A 504 -8.80 20.03 17.88
N ASP A 505 -7.47 20.20 17.89
CA ASP A 505 -6.62 20.15 16.69
C ASP A 505 -5.88 18.83 16.50
N PHE A 506 -6.08 17.85 17.40
CA PHE A 506 -5.38 16.58 17.26
C PHE A 506 -5.74 15.86 15.95
N GLN A 507 -4.78 15.07 15.43
CA GLN A 507 -4.96 14.22 14.26
C GLN A 507 -4.72 12.76 14.62
N PHE A 508 -5.56 11.86 14.10
CA PHE A 508 -5.34 10.43 14.23
C PHE A 508 -4.07 10.01 13.48
N ARG A 509 -3.23 9.18 14.12
CA ARG A 509 -1.98 8.63 13.56
C ARG A 509 -1.93 7.11 13.72
N TYR A 510 -1.09 6.44 12.94
CA TYR A 510 -0.91 5.00 12.99
C TYR A 510 -0.10 4.56 14.22
N TYR A 511 -0.70 4.63 15.39
CA TYR A 511 -0.09 4.10 16.60
C TYR A 511 -0.36 2.59 16.72
N ASN A 512 0.71 1.83 16.99
CA ASN A 512 0.68 0.37 16.96
C ASN A 512 1.04 -0.29 18.30
N SER A 513 1.26 0.50 19.34
CA SER A 513 1.58 0.01 20.68
C SER A 513 0.57 0.51 21.70
N VAL A 514 0.20 -0.37 22.66
CA VAL A 514 -0.60 -0.01 23.83
C VAL A 514 0.34 0.17 25.00
N GLU A 515 0.27 1.29 25.67
CA GLU A 515 1.12 1.68 26.78
C GLU A 515 0.31 1.81 28.07
N HIS A 516 0.91 1.33 29.18
CA HIS A 516 0.40 1.55 30.54
C HIS A 516 0.88 2.90 31.08
N HIS A 517 -0.02 3.76 31.51
CA HIS A 517 0.34 5.02 32.15
C HIS A 517 1.04 4.76 33.50
N LEU A 518 0.42 3.96 34.37
CA LEU A 518 1.04 3.35 35.52
C LEU A 518 1.72 2.05 35.09
N PRO A 519 3.04 1.94 35.13
CA PRO A 519 3.73 0.72 34.70
C PRO A 519 3.44 -0.46 35.62
N LYS A 520 3.43 -1.68 35.07
CA LYS A 520 3.18 -2.92 35.85
C LYS A 520 4.16 -3.16 36.99
N SER A 521 5.31 -2.49 36.96
CA SER A 521 6.30 -2.51 38.08
C SER A 521 5.88 -1.73 39.31
N TYR A 522 4.84 -0.89 39.22
CA TYR A 522 4.32 -0.12 40.35
C TYR A 522 3.58 -1.04 41.34
N LYS A 523 4.31 -1.53 42.33
CA LYS A 523 3.77 -2.38 43.41
C LYS A 523 3.10 -1.49 44.45
N ASN A 524 1.90 -1.73 44.89
CA ASN A 524 1.08 -1.07 45.90
C ASN A 524 -0.01 -0.11 45.42
N THR A 525 -0.74 -0.47 44.39
CA THR A 525 -1.96 0.26 44.04
C THR A 525 -3.13 -0.70 44.02
N ASP A 526 -4.26 -0.32 44.59
CA ASP A 526 -5.56 -1.00 44.41
C ASP A 526 -6.12 -0.81 42.98
N VAL A 527 -5.28 -0.31 42.08
CA VAL A 527 -5.66 -0.04 40.67
C VAL A 527 -5.39 -1.27 39.82
N ASP A 528 -6.40 -1.72 39.11
CA ASP A 528 -6.23 -2.72 38.03
C ASP A 528 -5.37 -2.11 36.91
N MET A 529 -4.10 -2.56 36.83
CA MET A 529 -3.13 -2.06 35.85
C MET A 529 -3.56 -2.32 34.40
N ASP A 530 -4.32 -3.36 34.16
CA ASP A 530 -4.82 -3.73 32.84
C ASP A 530 -6.15 -3.07 32.50
N SER A 531 -6.70 -2.26 33.40
CA SER A 531 -7.90 -1.46 33.15
C SER A 531 -7.69 -0.49 31.99
N ILE A 532 -8.71 -0.34 31.15
CA ILE A 532 -8.69 0.60 30.04
C ILE A 532 -8.39 2.04 30.50
N GLY A 533 -8.73 2.39 31.74
CA GLY A 533 -8.38 3.67 32.36
C GLY A 533 -6.90 3.96 32.40
N ASN A 534 -6.07 2.91 32.50
CA ASN A 534 -4.61 2.99 32.57
C ASN A 534 -3.90 2.83 31.21
N LEU A 535 -4.63 2.67 30.11
CA LEU A 535 -4.07 2.35 28.80
C LEU A 535 -4.21 3.50 27.81
N CYS A 536 -3.23 3.70 26.95
CA CYS A 536 -3.28 4.63 25.82
C CYS A 536 -2.51 4.10 24.61
N LEU A 537 -2.79 4.66 23.42
CA LEU A 537 -2.04 4.36 22.21
C LEU A 537 -0.78 5.22 22.11
N ILE A 538 0.30 4.63 21.61
CA ILE A 538 1.59 5.26 21.42
C ILE A 538 2.33 4.62 20.23
N SER A 539 3.31 5.31 19.65
CA SER A 539 4.21 4.68 18.70
C SER A 539 5.14 3.67 19.39
N ARG A 540 5.58 2.67 18.65
CA ARG A 540 6.51 1.65 19.17
C ARG A 540 7.83 2.27 19.63
N HIS A 541 8.35 3.26 18.90
CA HIS A 541 9.60 3.93 19.25
C HIS A 541 9.48 4.68 20.59
N LYS A 542 8.42 5.49 20.76
CA LYS A 542 8.17 6.20 22.03
C LYS A 542 7.88 5.25 23.18
N ASN A 543 7.17 4.15 22.93
CA ASN A 543 6.93 3.12 23.94
C ASN A 543 8.25 2.54 24.47
N SER A 544 9.18 2.20 23.59
CA SER A 544 10.51 1.71 23.96
C SER A 544 11.31 2.74 24.76
N SER A 545 11.20 4.04 24.45
CA SER A 545 11.91 5.12 25.16
C SER A 545 11.32 5.43 26.54
N LEU A 546 10.01 5.22 26.71
CA LEU A 546 9.32 5.43 27.99
C LEU A 546 9.53 4.27 28.97
N ASN A 547 9.61 3.05 28.47
CA ASN A 547 9.86 1.82 29.22
C ASN A 547 9.13 1.80 30.59
N ALA A 548 9.85 1.55 31.69
CA ALA A 548 9.31 1.51 33.06
C ALA A 548 9.24 2.89 33.75
N LYS A 549 9.30 4.00 32.99
CA LYS A 549 9.21 5.35 33.59
C LYS A 549 7.87 5.53 34.29
N GLY A 550 7.92 6.24 35.42
CA GLY A 550 6.74 6.56 36.22
C GLY A 550 5.78 7.53 35.50
N PRO A 551 4.53 7.64 35.95
CA PRO A 551 3.53 8.52 35.34
C PRO A 551 3.96 10.00 35.33
N GLU A 552 4.72 10.44 36.34
CA GLU A 552 5.24 11.81 36.45
C GLU A 552 6.25 12.15 35.36
N GLU A 553 7.15 11.22 35.05
CA GLU A 553 8.12 11.41 33.96
C GLU A 553 7.45 11.34 32.58
N LYS A 554 6.48 10.43 32.41
CA LYS A 554 5.68 10.33 31.19
C LYS A 554 4.88 11.61 30.95
N ALA A 555 4.32 12.20 32.01
CA ALA A 555 3.51 13.40 31.91
C ALA A 555 4.31 14.68 31.57
N LYS A 556 5.65 14.66 31.62
CA LYS A 556 6.47 15.79 31.14
C LYS A 556 6.46 15.97 29.64
N ILE A 557 6.05 14.95 28.87
CA ILE A 557 5.99 14.99 27.40
C ILE A 557 4.61 15.49 26.96
N GLU A 558 4.55 16.65 26.30
CA GLU A 558 3.27 17.29 25.94
C GLU A 558 2.91 17.29 24.46
N GLU A 559 3.85 17.08 23.55
CA GLU A 559 3.62 17.25 22.12
C GLU A 559 2.94 16.05 21.45
N GLY A 560 2.02 16.32 20.51
CA GLY A 560 1.40 15.33 19.61
C GLY A 560 0.59 14.23 20.33
N LEU A 561 -0.02 14.54 21.47
CA LEU A 561 -0.70 13.52 22.27
C LEU A 561 -2.13 13.27 21.78
N GLN A 562 -2.50 12.00 21.74
CA GLN A 562 -3.90 11.56 21.61
C GLN A 562 -4.74 12.08 22.79
N PRO A 563 -6.04 12.40 22.60
CA PRO A 563 -6.90 12.98 23.64
C PRO A 563 -6.84 12.25 24.97
N LYS A 564 -7.00 10.93 24.96
CA LYS A 564 -6.97 10.11 26.18
C LYS A 564 -5.62 10.22 26.89
N ARG A 565 -4.53 10.14 26.17
CA ARG A 565 -3.17 10.25 26.71
C ARG A 565 -2.91 11.63 27.29
N LEU A 566 -3.36 12.70 26.59
CA LEU A 566 -3.25 14.07 27.09
C LEU A 566 -3.99 14.24 28.43
N ILE A 567 -5.23 13.71 28.52
CA ILE A 567 -6.03 13.77 29.75
C ILE A 567 -5.33 13.05 30.89
N MET A 568 -4.82 11.83 30.66
CA MET A 568 -4.10 11.05 31.68
C MET A 568 -2.88 11.80 32.21
N TYR A 569 -2.07 12.40 31.33
CA TYR A 569 -0.87 13.15 31.69
C TYR A 569 -1.19 14.43 32.49
N ARG A 570 -2.27 15.11 32.11
CA ARG A 570 -2.71 16.33 32.78
C ARG A 570 -3.31 16.07 34.18
N ILE A 571 -4.04 14.97 34.33
CA ILE A 571 -4.53 14.55 35.66
C ILE A 571 -3.35 14.25 36.57
N THR A 572 -2.35 13.56 36.09
CA THR A 572 -1.13 13.26 36.88
C THR A 572 -0.45 14.54 37.35
N ARG A 573 -0.27 15.55 36.48
CA ARG A 573 0.32 16.85 36.88
C ARG A 573 -0.53 17.65 37.86
N ALA A 574 -1.85 17.55 37.75
CA ALA A 574 -2.75 18.28 38.65
C ALA A 574 -2.77 17.70 40.08
N ASN A 575 -2.32 16.46 40.24
CA ASN A 575 -2.27 15.77 41.50
C ASN A 575 -0.87 15.87 42.16
N GLN A 576 0.09 16.54 41.52
CA GLN A 576 1.40 16.95 42.07
C GLN A 576 1.30 18.35 42.70
#